data_14a4e9a0b5e61a885ce3553c469ecbd8
#
_entry.id   14a4e9a0b5e61a885ce3553c469ecbd8
#
_cell.length_a   1.000
_cell.length_b   1.000
_cell.length_c   1.000
_cell.angle_alpha   90.00
_cell.angle_beta   90.00
_cell.angle_gamma   90.00
#
_symmetry.space_group_name_H-M   'P 1'
#
loop_
_entity.id
_entity.type
_entity.pdbx_description
1 polymer ?
#
loop_
_entity_poly.entity_id
_entity_poly.type
_entity_poly.pdbx_seq_one_letter_code
_entity_poly.pdbx_strand_id
1 'polypeptide(L)'
;MALLSILRYPDPCLNKIAKPIASVDARIVQLVADMLETMYEAKGIGLAATQVDVHERLIVIDVSEERDQPLVLINPQLVWTSAAMHINEEGCLSVPGIYDGVERFDAVHVQAQDARGVLRTIEADELLAVCIQHEMDHLMGKVFVEYLSPLKRNRIKKKMLKVQREDAL
;
A
#
# COMPACT_ATOMS: atom_id res chain seq x y z
N MET A 1 4.87 -20.13 -3.62
CA MET A 1 4.24 -18.88 -3.14
C MET A 1 3.70 -19.11 -1.74
N ALA A 2 3.70 -18.10 -0.93
CA ALA A 2 3.28 -18.17 0.47
C ALA A 2 2.39 -16.98 0.85
N LEU A 3 1.46 -17.22 1.77
CA LEU A 3 0.69 -16.13 2.36
C LEU A 3 1.49 -15.48 3.49
N LEU A 4 1.56 -14.15 3.44
CA LEU A 4 2.25 -13.34 4.44
C LEU A 4 1.23 -12.77 5.41
N SER A 5 1.67 -12.55 6.65
CA SER A 5 0.81 -11.89 7.65
C SER A 5 0.80 -10.38 7.41
N ILE A 6 -0.40 -9.79 7.35
CA ILE A 6 -0.56 -8.35 7.18
C ILE A 6 -0.61 -7.69 8.55
N LEU A 7 0.31 -6.73 8.79
CA LEU A 7 0.30 -5.92 10.00
C LEU A 7 -0.97 -5.09 10.08
N ARG A 8 -1.48 -4.87 11.28
CA ARG A 8 -2.70 -4.09 11.51
C ARG A 8 -2.38 -2.85 12.33
N TYR A 9 -2.98 -1.73 11.93
CA TYR A 9 -2.91 -0.47 12.67
C TYR A 9 -3.43 -0.71 14.11
N PRO A 10 -2.82 -0.25 15.17
CA PRO A 10 -1.72 0.73 15.21
C PRO A 10 -0.32 0.13 15.42
N ASP A 11 0.00 -1.01 14.84
CA ASP A 11 1.32 -1.62 14.97
C ASP A 11 2.42 -0.61 14.57
N PRO A 12 3.40 -0.33 15.43
CA PRO A 12 4.44 0.65 15.14
C PRO A 12 5.34 0.26 13.96
N CYS A 13 5.37 -1.00 13.56
CA CYS A 13 6.12 -1.42 12.37
C CYS A 13 5.56 -0.81 11.09
N LEU A 14 4.28 -0.40 11.08
CA LEU A 14 3.68 0.32 9.95
C LEU A 14 4.27 1.73 9.78
N ASN A 15 4.93 2.27 10.78
CA ASN A 15 5.52 3.60 10.74
C ASN A 15 7.02 3.59 10.40
N LYS A 16 7.58 2.45 10.04
CA LYS A 16 8.98 2.36 9.60
C LYS A 16 9.11 2.80 8.15
N ILE A 17 10.21 3.47 7.86
CA ILE A 17 10.53 3.94 6.50
C ILE A 17 11.21 2.80 5.74
N ALA A 18 10.72 2.52 4.54
CA ALA A 18 11.26 1.48 3.68
C ALA A 18 12.59 1.91 3.04
N LYS A 19 13.48 0.97 2.87
CA LYS A 19 14.80 1.18 2.24
C LYS A 19 14.72 0.85 0.74
N PRO A 20 15.51 1.53 -0.11
CA PRO A 20 15.61 1.16 -1.51
C PRO A 20 16.09 -0.29 -1.68
N ILE A 21 15.61 -0.93 -2.74
CA ILE A 21 16.05 -2.26 -3.14
C ILE A 21 17.24 -2.10 -4.08
N ALA A 22 18.37 -2.72 -3.76
CA ALA A 22 19.60 -2.58 -4.54
C ALA A 22 19.52 -3.29 -5.89
N SER A 23 18.93 -4.50 -5.92
CA SER A 23 18.79 -5.26 -7.15
C SER A 23 17.57 -6.17 -7.07
N VAL A 24 16.97 -6.46 -8.24
CA VAL A 24 15.83 -7.37 -8.34
C VAL A 24 16.37 -8.80 -8.48
N ASP A 25 16.70 -9.41 -7.37
CA ASP A 25 17.23 -10.77 -7.30
C ASP A 25 16.11 -11.81 -7.04
N ALA A 26 16.49 -13.07 -6.85
CA ALA A 26 15.54 -14.14 -6.62
C ALA A 26 14.70 -13.93 -5.35
N ARG A 27 15.27 -13.32 -4.30
CA ARG A 27 14.56 -13.01 -3.07
C ARG A 27 13.43 -12.01 -3.33
N ILE A 28 13.69 -10.97 -4.12
CA ILE A 28 12.70 -9.96 -4.47
C ILE A 28 11.62 -10.56 -5.37
N VAL A 29 11.98 -11.38 -6.35
CA VAL A 29 11.01 -12.07 -7.22
C VAL A 29 10.06 -12.93 -6.38
N GLN A 30 10.58 -13.65 -5.40
CA GLN A 30 9.75 -14.45 -4.51
C GLN A 30 8.85 -13.59 -3.63
N LEU A 31 9.39 -12.50 -3.11
CA LEU A 31 8.61 -11.55 -2.29
C LEU A 31 7.45 -10.96 -3.08
N VAL A 32 7.68 -10.59 -4.35
CA VAL A 32 6.62 -10.10 -5.25
C VAL A 32 5.50 -11.14 -5.38
N ALA A 33 5.86 -12.39 -5.63
CA ALA A 33 4.89 -13.47 -5.78
C ALA A 33 4.08 -13.68 -4.49
N ASP A 34 4.75 -13.68 -3.35
CA ASP A 34 4.11 -13.85 -2.04
C ASP A 34 3.17 -12.68 -1.71
N MET A 35 3.59 -11.46 -2.02
CA MET A 35 2.78 -10.27 -1.80
C MET A 35 1.54 -10.25 -2.71
N LEU A 36 1.68 -10.63 -3.97
CA LEU A 36 0.54 -10.71 -4.88
C LEU A 36 -0.48 -11.76 -4.39
N GLU A 37 -0.01 -12.93 -4.00
CA GLU A 37 -0.88 -13.98 -3.46
C GLU A 37 -1.61 -13.48 -2.20
N THR A 38 -0.89 -12.84 -1.30
CA THR A 38 -1.45 -12.28 -0.07
C THR A 38 -2.49 -11.21 -0.35
N MET A 39 -2.19 -10.30 -1.29
CA MET A 39 -3.11 -9.24 -1.70
C MET A 39 -4.41 -9.82 -2.26
N TYR A 40 -4.32 -10.77 -3.19
CA TYR A 40 -5.49 -11.37 -3.81
C TYR A 40 -6.32 -12.17 -2.81
N GLU A 41 -5.68 -12.93 -1.94
CA GLU A 41 -6.37 -13.69 -0.90
C GLU A 41 -7.13 -12.77 0.06
N ALA A 42 -6.57 -11.63 0.39
CA ALA A 42 -7.20 -10.63 1.23
C ALA A 42 -8.21 -9.75 0.48
N LYS A 43 -8.39 -9.96 -0.83
CA LYS A 43 -9.29 -9.18 -1.70
C LYS A 43 -8.94 -7.70 -1.74
N GLY A 44 -7.65 -7.37 -1.59
CA GLY A 44 -7.13 -6.01 -1.70
C GLY A 44 -6.78 -5.64 -3.13
N ILE A 45 -6.62 -4.35 -3.38
CA ILE A 45 -6.19 -3.83 -4.69
C ILE A 45 -4.75 -3.31 -4.67
N GLY A 46 -4.16 -3.21 -3.49
CA GLY A 46 -2.77 -2.78 -3.32
C GLY A 46 -2.21 -3.30 -2.02
N LEU A 47 -0.89 -3.48 -2.00
CA LEU A 47 -0.16 -3.90 -0.81
C LEU A 47 1.27 -3.41 -0.91
N ALA A 48 1.75 -2.76 0.16
CA ALA A 48 3.14 -2.35 0.29
C ALA A 48 3.91 -3.35 1.16
N ALA A 49 5.19 -3.52 0.88
CA ALA A 49 6.02 -4.47 1.63
C ALA A 49 6.06 -4.16 3.13
N THR A 50 5.99 -2.88 3.51
CA THR A 50 5.91 -2.46 4.91
C THR A 50 4.77 -3.14 5.65
N GLN A 51 3.64 -3.38 4.99
CA GLN A 51 2.46 -4.00 5.60
C GLN A 51 2.65 -5.48 5.92
N VAL A 52 3.66 -6.10 5.35
CA VAL A 52 4.02 -7.50 5.66
C VAL A 52 5.37 -7.57 6.40
N ASP A 53 5.72 -6.48 7.07
CA ASP A 53 6.92 -6.33 7.89
C ASP A 53 8.23 -6.49 7.12
N VAL A 54 8.21 -6.15 5.83
CA VAL A 54 9.39 -6.06 4.98
C VAL A 54 9.59 -4.60 4.62
N HIS A 55 10.59 -3.96 5.19
CA HIS A 55 10.77 -2.51 5.07
C HIS A 55 11.68 -2.18 3.90
N GLU A 56 11.23 -2.57 2.71
CA GLU A 56 11.90 -2.31 1.44
C GLU A 56 10.88 -1.70 0.46
N ARG A 57 11.36 -0.90 -0.47
CA ARG A 57 10.52 -0.10 -1.36
C ARG A 57 9.93 -0.96 -2.48
N LEU A 58 8.87 -1.68 -2.15
CA LEU A 58 8.16 -2.56 -3.06
C LEU A 58 6.65 -2.45 -2.84
N ILE A 59 5.92 -2.29 -3.93
CA ILE A 59 4.46 -2.19 -3.94
C ILE A 59 3.92 -3.14 -5.01
N VAL A 60 2.80 -3.80 -4.73
CA VAL A 60 2.01 -4.52 -5.74
C VAL A 60 0.60 -3.94 -5.77
N ILE A 61 0.05 -3.79 -6.97
CA ILE A 61 -1.27 -3.20 -7.20
C ILE A 61 -1.98 -3.95 -8.31
N ASP A 62 -3.28 -4.17 -8.15
CA ASP A 62 -4.14 -4.61 -9.23
C ASP A 62 -5.52 -3.99 -9.05
N VAL A 63 -5.84 -2.98 -9.86
CA VAL A 63 -7.13 -2.29 -9.86
C VAL A 63 -8.07 -2.81 -10.95
N SER A 64 -7.67 -3.86 -11.70
CA SER A 64 -8.49 -4.41 -12.76
C SER A 64 -9.70 -5.16 -12.20
N GLU A 65 -10.80 -5.16 -12.95
CA GLU A 65 -12.02 -5.88 -12.56
C GLU A 65 -11.79 -7.40 -12.57
N GLU A 66 -11.03 -7.88 -13.55
CA GLU A 66 -10.75 -9.31 -13.74
C GLU A 66 -9.66 -9.83 -12.82
N ARG A 67 -8.98 -8.96 -12.07
CA ARG A 67 -7.92 -9.33 -11.15
C ARG A 67 -6.77 -10.09 -11.84
N ASP A 68 -6.43 -9.64 -13.04
CA ASP A 68 -5.46 -10.30 -13.92
C ASP A 68 -4.41 -9.34 -14.49
N GLN A 69 -4.33 -8.11 -13.97
CA GLN A 69 -3.37 -7.10 -14.43
C GLN A 69 -2.54 -6.56 -13.26
N PRO A 70 -1.71 -7.41 -12.64
CA PRO A 70 -0.88 -6.98 -11.52
C PRO A 70 0.20 -6.00 -11.98
N LEU A 71 0.38 -4.96 -11.19
CA LEU A 71 1.42 -3.96 -11.37
C LEU A 71 2.41 -4.08 -10.22
N VAL A 72 3.70 -4.14 -10.55
CA VAL A 72 4.79 -4.22 -9.57
C VAL A 72 5.61 -2.95 -9.65
N LEU A 73 5.79 -2.27 -8.53
CA LEU A 73 6.56 -1.04 -8.43
C LEU A 73 7.70 -1.22 -7.43
N ILE A 74 8.93 -1.26 -7.94
CA ILE A 74 10.15 -1.37 -7.13
C ILE A 74 10.87 -0.03 -7.16
N ASN A 75 11.21 0.48 -5.99
CA ASN A 75 11.80 1.81 -5.81
C ASN A 75 10.97 2.91 -6.48
N PRO A 76 9.66 2.98 -6.24
CA PRO A 76 8.81 3.96 -6.90
C PRO A 76 9.15 5.38 -6.47
N GLN A 77 9.05 6.30 -7.43
CA GLN A 77 9.28 7.72 -7.21
C GLN A 77 8.25 8.52 -7.99
N LEU A 78 7.56 9.45 -7.32
CA LEU A 78 6.67 10.38 -7.99
C LEU A 78 7.51 11.39 -8.76
N VAL A 79 7.32 11.45 -10.08
CA VAL A 79 8.04 12.39 -10.94
C VAL A 79 7.15 13.53 -11.42
N TRP A 80 5.84 13.40 -11.26
CA TRP A 80 4.88 14.45 -11.58
C TRP A 80 3.57 14.20 -10.83
N THR A 81 2.91 15.27 -10.41
CA THR A 81 1.57 15.22 -9.82
C THR A 81 0.69 16.28 -10.46
N SER A 82 -0.61 16.01 -10.59
CA SER A 82 -1.58 16.99 -11.08
C SER A 82 -1.74 18.13 -10.09
N ALA A 83 -2.18 19.29 -10.59
CA ALA A 83 -2.55 20.41 -9.74
C ALA A 83 -3.86 20.13 -9.00
N ALA A 84 -4.78 19.43 -9.65
CA ALA A 84 -6.09 19.11 -9.07
C ALA A 84 -5.98 17.95 -8.08
N MET A 85 -6.74 18.04 -7.00
CA MET A 85 -6.85 17.02 -5.97
C MET A 85 -8.33 16.76 -5.68
N HIS A 86 -8.64 15.54 -5.25
CA HIS A 86 -9.98 15.17 -4.81
C HIS A 86 -9.92 14.34 -3.55
N ILE A 87 -11.00 14.42 -2.77
CA ILE A 87 -11.19 13.56 -1.60
C ILE A 87 -11.85 12.28 -2.07
N ASN A 88 -11.19 11.15 -1.81
CA ASN A 88 -11.70 9.82 -2.15
C ASN A 88 -11.79 9.00 -0.87
N GLU A 89 -12.81 8.16 -0.78
CA GLU A 89 -12.93 7.23 0.33
C GLU A 89 -11.90 6.11 0.19
N GLU A 90 -11.03 5.96 1.19
CA GLU A 90 -9.97 4.96 1.19
C GLU A 90 -10.20 3.92 2.28
N GLY A 91 -9.76 2.70 1.98
CA GLY A 91 -9.63 1.62 2.94
C GLY A 91 -8.24 1.03 2.82
N CYS A 92 -7.88 0.15 3.76
CA CYS A 92 -6.54 -0.43 3.80
C CYS A 92 -6.62 -1.83 4.43
N LEU A 93 -5.84 -2.77 3.89
CA LEU A 93 -5.77 -4.12 4.45
C LEU A 93 -5.22 -4.12 5.89
N SER A 94 -4.45 -3.10 6.26
CA SER A 94 -3.95 -2.92 7.63
C SER A 94 -4.98 -2.28 8.57
N VAL A 95 -6.11 -1.79 8.04
CA VAL A 95 -7.21 -1.18 8.81
C VAL A 95 -8.53 -1.76 8.30
N PRO A 96 -8.75 -3.07 8.49
CA PRO A 96 -9.88 -3.76 7.85
C PRO A 96 -11.23 -3.22 8.32
N GLY A 97 -12.15 -3.06 7.34
CA GLY A 97 -13.51 -2.63 7.59
C GLY A 97 -13.71 -1.15 7.87
N ILE A 98 -12.66 -0.34 7.78
CA ILE A 98 -12.71 1.10 8.05
C ILE A 98 -12.38 1.86 6.76
N TYR A 99 -13.24 2.83 6.42
CA TYR A 99 -13.09 3.66 5.23
C TYR A 99 -13.29 5.12 5.63
N ASP A 100 -12.51 6.01 5.05
CA ASP A 100 -12.69 7.46 5.27
C ASP A 100 -12.04 8.24 4.13
N GLY A 101 -12.41 9.53 4.03
CA GLY A 101 -11.95 10.41 2.96
C GLY A 101 -10.53 10.89 3.13
N VAL A 102 -9.74 10.78 2.08
CA VAL A 102 -8.37 11.29 2.03
C VAL A 102 -8.21 12.08 0.74
N GLU A 103 -7.59 13.25 0.84
CA GLU A 103 -7.30 14.09 -0.33
C GLU A 103 -6.06 13.59 -1.05
N ARG A 104 -6.20 13.31 -2.35
CA ARG A 104 -5.14 12.80 -3.21
C ARG A 104 -5.07 13.60 -4.50
N PHE A 105 -3.91 13.59 -5.14
CA PHE A 105 -3.77 14.12 -6.50
C PHE A 105 -4.62 13.27 -7.45
N ASP A 106 -5.27 13.91 -8.42
CA ASP A 106 -6.10 13.23 -9.43
C ASP A 106 -5.30 12.34 -10.34
N ALA A 107 -4.07 12.75 -10.67
CA ALA A 107 -3.18 12.03 -11.55
C ALA A 107 -1.75 12.17 -11.07
N VAL A 108 -0.98 11.11 -11.29
CA VAL A 108 0.46 11.07 -10.93
C VAL A 108 1.23 10.35 -12.02
N HIS A 109 2.51 10.72 -12.18
CA HIS A 109 3.46 9.92 -12.96
C HIS A 109 4.46 9.33 -11.99
N VAL A 110 4.66 8.04 -12.08
CA VAL A 110 5.56 7.27 -11.21
C VAL A 110 6.63 6.61 -12.04
N GLN A 111 7.87 6.76 -11.62
CA GLN A 111 8.99 6.03 -12.19
C GLN A 111 9.37 4.92 -11.22
N ALA A 112 9.45 3.69 -11.69
CA ALA A 112 9.76 2.52 -10.86
C ALA A 112 10.34 1.41 -11.72
N GLN A 113 11.03 0.47 -11.09
CA GLN A 113 11.44 -0.77 -11.76
C GLN A 113 10.29 -1.77 -11.69
N ASP A 114 10.14 -2.56 -12.76
CA ASP A 114 9.20 -3.68 -12.76
C ASP A 114 9.84 -4.94 -12.16
N ALA A 115 9.11 -6.07 -12.19
CA ALA A 115 9.58 -7.33 -11.62
C ALA A 115 10.83 -7.91 -12.31
N ARG A 116 11.20 -7.36 -13.47
CA ARG A 116 12.41 -7.75 -14.20
C ARG A 116 13.57 -6.78 -13.95
N GLY A 117 13.33 -5.74 -13.15
CA GLY A 117 14.33 -4.71 -12.89
C GLY A 117 14.41 -3.64 -13.98
N VAL A 118 13.46 -3.60 -14.92
CA VAL A 118 13.41 -2.61 -15.99
C VAL A 118 12.73 -1.35 -15.51
N LEU A 119 13.40 -0.20 -15.68
CA LEU A 119 12.85 1.10 -15.30
C LEU A 119 11.70 1.48 -16.24
N ARG A 120 10.56 1.86 -15.66
CA ARG A 120 9.36 2.26 -16.39
C ARG A 120 8.78 3.53 -15.78
N THR A 121 8.10 4.32 -16.62
CA THR A 121 7.29 5.45 -16.17
C THR A 121 5.83 5.10 -16.37
N ILE A 122 5.03 5.24 -15.32
CA ILE A 122 3.61 4.93 -15.33
C ILE A 122 2.84 6.22 -15.15
N GLU A 123 1.96 6.51 -16.09
CA GLU A 123 1.02 7.62 -16.01
C GLU A 123 -0.29 7.08 -15.47
N ALA A 124 -0.70 7.53 -14.30
CA ALA A 124 -1.86 7.02 -13.60
C ALA A 124 -2.86 8.10 -13.28
N ASP A 125 -4.14 7.77 -13.37
CA ASP A 125 -5.24 8.62 -12.96
C ASP A 125 -6.29 7.79 -12.20
N GLU A 126 -7.34 8.42 -11.75
CA GLU A 126 -8.47 7.78 -11.07
C GLU A 126 -8.02 6.84 -9.94
N LEU A 127 -8.61 5.65 -9.87
CA LEU A 127 -8.33 4.69 -8.79
C LEU A 127 -6.87 4.27 -8.74
N LEU A 128 -6.22 4.07 -9.88
CA LEU A 128 -4.80 3.69 -9.89
C LEU A 128 -3.93 4.77 -9.27
N ALA A 129 -4.19 6.05 -9.58
CA ALA A 129 -3.44 7.16 -8.99
C ALA A 129 -3.62 7.22 -7.47
N VAL A 130 -4.84 7.04 -6.98
CA VAL A 130 -5.14 7.01 -5.55
C VAL A 130 -4.40 5.85 -4.88
N CYS A 131 -4.47 4.67 -5.47
CA CYS A 131 -3.84 3.47 -4.93
C CYS A 131 -2.31 3.60 -4.85
N ILE A 132 -1.69 4.12 -5.91
CA ILE A 132 -0.23 4.35 -5.91
C ILE A 132 0.16 5.29 -4.77
N GLN A 133 -0.55 6.40 -4.58
CA GLN A 133 -0.25 7.37 -3.52
C GLN A 133 -0.41 6.74 -2.12
N HIS A 134 -1.48 5.98 -1.93
CA HIS A 134 -1.74 5.27 -0.68
C HIS A 134 -0.59 4.30 -0.35
N GLU A 135 -0.19 3.49 -1.32
CA GLU A 135 0.88 2.50 -1.09
C GLU A 135 2.24 3.15 -0.92
N MET A 136 2.53 4.23 -1.65
CA MET A 136 3.78 4.97 -1.47
C MET A 136 3.87 5.60 -0.08
N ASP A 137 2.75 6.02 0.51
CA ASP A 137 2.73 6.49 1.89
C ASP A 137 3.19 5.41 2.85
N HIS A 138 2.78 4.15 2.65
CA HIS A 138 3.25 3.05 3.49
C HIS A 138 4.77 2.91 3.47
N LEU A 139 5.40 3.16 2.32
CA LEU A 139 6.86 3.11 2.21
C LEU A 139 7.54 4.23 2.99
N MET A 140 6.81 5.31 3.27
CA MET A 140 7.29 6.42 4.11
C MET A 140 6.85 6.28 5.57
N GLY A 141 6.28 5.12 5.92
CA GLY A 141 5.81 4.87 7.27
C GLY A 141 4.50 5.54 7.63
N LYS A 142 3.62 5.75 6.64
CA LYS A 142 2.39 6.52 6.82
C LYS A 142 1.16 5.69 6.46
N VAL A 143 0.16 5.69 7.33
CA VAL A 143 -1.13 5.02 7.12
C VAL A 143 -2.20 6.10 6.87
N PHE A 144 -3.21 5.81 6.04
CA PHE A 144 -4.22 6.81 5.68
C PHE A 144 -4.95 7.40 6.90
N VAL A 145 -5.06 6.65 7.98
CA VAL A 145 -5.66 7.10 9.24
C VAL A 145 -4.97 8.38 9.77
N GLU A 146 -3.69 8.56 9.46
CA GLU A 146 -2.91 9.72 9.93
C GLU A 146 -3.32 11.02 9.26
N TYR A 147 -4.07 10.97 8.14
CA TYR A 147 -4.64 12.15 7.50
C TYR A 147 -5.94 12.61 8.17
N LEU A 148 -6.52 11.79 9.03
CA LEU A 148 -7.80 12.05 9.65
C LEU A 148 -7.65 12.91 10.91
N SER A 149 -8.77 13.48 11.39
CA SER A 149 -8.76 14.28 12.61
C SER A 149 -8.30 13.44 13.81
N PRO A 150 -7.73 14.08 14.86
CA PRO A 150 -7.33 13.35 16.07
C PRO A 150 -8.47 12.55 16.68
N LEU A 151 -9.70 13.05 16.63
CA LEU A 151 -10.88 12.34 17.14
C LEU A 151 -11.15 11.06 16.35
N LYS A 152 -11.12 11.14 15.03
CA LYS A 152 -11.32 9.96 14.16
C LYS A 152 -10.19 8.96 14.35
N ARG A 153 -8.94 9.42 14.41
CA ARG A 153 -7.78 8.55 14.63
C ARG A 153 -7.88 7.77 15.94
N ASN A 154 -8.24 8.46 17.02
CA ASN A 154 -8.39 7.81 18.33
C ASN A 154 -9.53 6.79 18.32
N ARG A 155 -10.63 7.10 17.66
CA ARG A 155 -11.78 6.21 17.54
C ARG A 155 -11.40 4.94 16.77
N ILE A 156 -10.68 5.07 15.67
CA ILE A 156 -10.20 3.96 14.86
C ILE A 156 -9.21 3.11 15.65
N LYS A 157 -8.25 3.75 16.33
CA LYS A 157 -7.26 3.07 17.15
C LYS A 157 -7.92 2.19 18.22
N LYS A 158 -8.92 2.74 18.93
CA LYS A 158 -9.66 1.99 19.96
C LYS A 158 -10.39 0.80 19.35
N LYS A 159 -11.03 0.99 18.19
CA LYS A 159 -11.75 -0.07 17.50
C LYS A 159 -10.80 -1.19 17.06
N MET A 160 -9.64 -0.84 16.50
CA MET A 160 -8.64 -1.82 16.07
C MET A 160 -8.07 -2.62 17.24
N LEU A 161 -7.79 -1.97 18.35
CA LEU A 161 -7.29 -2.65 19.55
C LEU A 161 -8.34 -3.60 20.14
N LYS A 162 -9.62 -3.22 20.08
CA LYS A 162 -10.72 -4.08 20.52
C LYS A 162 -10.82 -5.33 19.64
N VAL A 163 -10.77 -5.19 18.33
CA VAL A 163 -10.81 -6.31 17.38
C VAL A 163 -9.63 -7.26 17.62
N GLN A 164 -8.44 -6.74 17.83
CA GLN A 164 -7.25 -7.56 18.12
C GLN A 164 -7.43 -8.38 19.41
N ARG A 165 -8.02 -7.80 20.44
CA ARG A 165 -8.29 -8.51 21.70
C ARG A 165 -9.33 -9.62 21.50
N GLU A 166 -10.35 -9.37 20.70
CA GLU A 166 -11.37 -10.38 20.38
C GLU A 166 -10.77 -11.53 19.57
N ASP A 167 -9.91 -11.22 18.60
CA ASP A 167 -9.22 -12.23 17.77
C ASP A 167 -8.23 -13.08 18.59
N ALA A 168 -7.69 -12.54 19.68
CA ALA A 168 -6.75 -13.26 20.55
C ALA A 168 -7.44 -14.27 21.48
N LEU A 169 -8.75 -14.21 21.65
CA LEU A 169 -9.55 -15.15 22.44
C LEU A 169 -9.95 -16.36 21.62
#